data_dc6b56c109720a578caf547aea53b74a
#
_entry.id   dc6b56c109720a578caf547aea53b74a
#
_cell.length_a   1.000
_cell.length_b   1.000
_cell.length_c   1.000
_cell.angle_alpha   90.00
_cell.angle_beta   90.00
_cell.angle_gamma   90.00
#
_symmetry.space_group_name_H-M   'P 1'
#
loop_
_entity.id
_entity.type
_entity.pdbx_description
1 polymer ?
#
loop_
_entity_poly.entity_id
_entity_poly.type
_entity_poly.pdbx_seq_one_letter_code
_entity_poly.pdbx_strand_id
1 'polypeptide(L)'
;RVAEHFGSPIISSDSRQLYKDLPIGTAAPTVEQMARVRHYMVGTLSLTDYYSASSFEEDVMSLLRELHQTHPTVVMTGGSMMYIDAVTKGIDDIPTVTPEIRTAIYKQFEEEGLSPILAELKETDPIHYNEVDRNNYKRVIHAVEICRMTGKPYSSFRTNTRKERPFRIIQIGLT
;
A
#
# COMPACT_ATOMS: atom_id res chain seq x y z
N ARG A 1 22.46 1.80 12.56
CA ARG A 1 23.41 0.78 13.05
C ARG A 1 23.32 -0.52 12.26
N VAL A 2 22.13 -1.17 12.11
CA VAL A 2 22.01 -2.43 11.33
C VAL A 2 22.41 -2.20 9.87
N ALA A 3 21.86 -1.20 9.22
CA ALA A 3 22.21 -0.86 7.84
C ALA A 3 23.69 -0.51 7.66
N GLU A 4 24.28 0.23 8.59
CA GLU A 4 25.72 0.55 8.60
C GLU A 4 26.58 -0.71 8.75
N HIS A 5 26.16 -1.64 9.62
CA HIS A 5 26.88 -2.90 9.82
C HIS A 5 26.96 -3.74 8.54
N PHE A 6 25.88 -3.75 7.76
CA PHE A 6 25.80 -4.50 6.50
C PHE A 6 26.21 -3.70 5.26
N GLY A 7 26.60 -2.42 5.42
CA GLY A 7 26.81 -1.52 4.28
C GLY A 7 25.57 -1.39 3.40
N SER A 8 24.39 -1.46 3.99
CA SER A 8 23.11 -1.56 3.30
C SER A 8 22.43 -0.21 3.20
N PRO A 9 21.76 0.12 2.10
CA PRO A 9 20.78 1.17 2.09
C PRO A 9 19.55 0.78 2.93
N ILE A 10 18.69 1.76 3.20
CA ILE A 10 17.42 1.59 3.91
C ILE A 10 16.27 1.92 2.96
N ILE A 11 15.24 1.08 2.96
CA ILE A 11 13.95 1.35 2.34
C ILE A 11 12.95 1.60 3.46
N SER A 12 12.34 2.80 3.49
CA SER A 12 11.26 3.08 4.44
C SER A 12 9.97 2.38 3.99
N SER A 13 9.37 1.59 4.87
CA SER A 13 8.02 1.04 4.71
C SER A 13 6.99 1.77 5.58
N ASP A 14 7.21 3.05 5.84
CA ASP A 14 6.25 3.93 6.48
C ASP A 14 5.47 4.72 5.41
N SER A 15 4.16 4.48 5.33
CA SER A 15 3.30 5.09 4.31
C SER A 15 3.18 6.61 4.43
N ARG A 16 3.53 7.20 5.56
CA ARG A 16 3.47 8.64 5.78
C ARG A 16 4.81 9.33 5.50
N GLN A 17 5.92 8.65 5.71
CA GLN A 17 7.26 9.18 5.39
C GLN A 17 7.50 9.36 3.88
N LEU A 18 6.67 8.79 3.02
CA LEU A 18 6.68 9.03 1.57
C LEU A 18 6.44 10.51 1.23
N TYR A 19 5.64 11.23 2.03
CA TYR A 19 5.22 12.60 1.74
C TYR A 19 6.24 13.61 2.23
N LYS A 20 6.78 14.42 1.30
CA LYS A 20 7.83 15.42 1.56
C LYS A 20 7.40 16.54 2.50
N ASP A 21 6.09 16.81 2.58
CA ASP A 21 5.55 17.95 3.32
C ASP A 21 5.21 17.61 4.79
N LEU A 22 5.48 16.39 5.24
CA LEU A 22 5.15 15.91 6.59
C LEU A 22 6.36 15.37 7.39
N PRO A 23 7.56 15.96 7.33
CA PRO A 23 8.76 15.32 7.91
C PRO A 23 8.70 15.19 9.43
N ILE A 24 8.13 16.18 10.13
CA ILE A 24 8.08 16.20 11.60
C ILE A 24 7.04 15.21 12.13
N GLY A 25 5.81 15.30 11.64
CA GLY A 25 4.69 14.48 12.11
C GLY A 25 4.83 12.98 11.82
N THR A 26 5.73 12.61 10.91
CA THR A 26 5.99 11.22 10.50
C THR A 26 7.29 10.67 11.07
N ALA A 27 8.01 11.47 11.86
CA ALA A 27 9.35 11.14 12.35
C ALA A 27 10.27 10.67 11.20
N ALA A 28 10.23 11.38 10.07
CA ALA A 28 11.08 11.08 8.93
C ALA A 28 12.58 11.18 9.33
N PRO A 29 13.46 10.39 8.68
CA PRO A 29 14.89 10.43 8.98
C PRO A 29 15.45 11.82 8.77
N THR A 30 16.33 12.26 9.68
CA THR A 30 16.99 13.57 9.61
C THR A 30 18.02 13.62 8.49
N VAL A 31 18.43 14.84 8.12
CA VAL A 31 19.50 15.05 7.11
C VAL A 31 20.78 14.31 7.51
N GLU A 32 21.15 14.35 8.79
CA GLU A 32 22.33 13.66 9.32
C GLU A 32 22.19 12.15 9.23
N GLN A 33 21.01 11.60 9.49
CA GLN A 33 20.73 10.17 9.34
C GLN A 33 20.80 9.74 7.86
N MET A 34 20.23 10.53 6.96
CA MET A 34 20.28 10.27 5.52
C MET A 34 21.68 10.44 4.93
N ALA A 35 22.51 11.32 5.51
CA ALA A 35 23.92 11.46 5.13
C ALA A 35 24.76 10.24 5.52
N ARG A 36 24.43 9.56 6.62
CA ARG A 36 25.14 8.36 7.09
C ARG A 36 24.77 7.11 6.31
N VAL A 37 23.51 6.97 5.96
CA VAL A 37 22.99 5.81 5.22
C VAL A 37 21.98 6.31 4.21
N ARG A 38 22.05 5.82 2.97
CA ARG A 38 21.08 6.16 1.94
C ARG A 38 19.70 5.61 2.31
N HIS A 39 18.69 6.49 2.34
CA HIS A 39 17.30 6.13 2.52
C HIS A 39 16.53 6.28 1.21
N TYR A 40 15.66 5.32 0.94
CA TYR A 40 14.71 5.29 -0.16
C TYR A 40 13.29 5.33 0.38
N MET A 41 12.34 5.72 -0.44
CA MET A 41 10.92 5.83 -0.11
C MET A 41 10.66 6.82 1.05
N VAL A 42 11.39 7.93 1.05
CA VAL A 42 11.26 9.03 2.01
C VAL A 42 11.17 10.35 1.25
N GLY A 43 10.10 11.12 1.48
CA GLY A 43 9.91 12.45 0.88
C GLY A 43 9.85 12.46 -0.65
N THR A 44 9.29 11.42 -1.25
CA THR A 44 9.23 11.25 -2.71
C THR A 44 7.91 11.74 -3.31
N LEU A 45 6.86 11.86 -2.51
CA LEU A 45 5.50 12.20 -2.94
C LEU A 45 5.05 13.57 -2.42
N SER A 46 4.13 14.19 -3.15
CA SER A 46 3.35 15.34 -2.69
C SER A 46 2.06 14.87 -2.01
N LEU A 47 1.46 15.70 -1.15
CA LEU A 47 0.22 15.33 -0.44
C LEU A 47 -0.97 15.06 -1.36
N THR A 48 -0.93 15.57 -2.57
CA THR A 48 -1.96 15.36 -3.60
C THR A 48 -1.76 14.08 -4.41
N ASP A 49 -0.60 13.41 -4.28
CA ASP A 49 -0.30 12.22 -5.05
C ASP A 49 -1.07 11.02 -4.48
N TYR A 50 -1.73 10.29 -5.36
CA TYR A 50 -2.32 9.01 -5.00
C TYR A 50 -1.23 7.93 -5.02
N TYR A 51 -1.12 7.20 -3.93
CA TYR A 51 -0.15 6.12 -3.81
C TYR A 51 -0.72 4.94 -3.02
N SER A 52 -0.67 3.77 -3.62
CA SER A 52 -1.26 2.54 -3.05
C SER A 52 -0.19 1.58 -2.56
N ALA A 53 -0.61 0.53 -1.85
CA ALA A 53 0.29 -0.55 -1.49
C ALA A 53 0.78 -1.34 -2.72
N SER A 54 0.00 -1.38 -3.81
CA SER A 54 0.42 -1.96 -5.09
C SER A 54 1.53 -1.13 -5.72
N SER A 55 1.36 0.20 -5.78
CA SER A 55 2.41 1.10 -6.25
C SER A 55 3.70 0.94 -5.43
N PHE A 56 3.56 0.79 -4.10
CA PHE A 56 4.71 0.55 -3.23
C PHE A 56 5.39 -0.80 -3.53
N GLU A 57 4.62 -1.87 -3.75
CA GLU A 57 5.17 -3.17 -4.13
C GLU A 57 5.97 -3.05 -5.44
N GLU A 58 5.39 -2.45 -6.47
CA GLU A 58 6.03 -2.31 -7.78
C GLU A 58 7.33 -1.51 -7.72
N ASP A 59 7.29 -0.34 -7.08
CA ASP A 59 8.46 0.54 -6.94
C ASP A 59 9.56 -0.11 -6.12
N VAL A 60 9.22 -0.71 -4.98
CA VAL A 60 10.20 -1.35 -4.10
C VAL A 60 10.77 -2.62 -4.73
N MET A 61 9.97 -3.41 -5.45
CA MET A 61 10.46 -4.59 -6.16
C MET A 61 11.40 -4.20 -7.31
N SER A 62 11.14 -3.08 -7.99
CA SER A 62 12.07 -2.53 -8.99
C SER A 62 13.36 -2.05 -8.34
N LEU A 63 13.24 -1.28 -7.28
CA LEU A 63 14.39 -0.77 -6.51
C LEU A 63 15.26 -1.91 -5.93
N LEU A 64 14.65 -2.96 -5.40
CA LEU A 64 15.39 -4.12 -4.87
C LEU A 64 16.19 -4.85 -5.96
N ARG A 65 15.65 -4.95 -7.18
CA ARG A 65 16.38 -5.52 -8.32
C ARG A 65 17.65 -4.74 -8.66
N GLU A 66 17.61 -3.42 -8.55
CA GLU A 66 18.77 -2.55 -8.75
C GLU A 66 19.75 -2.66 -7.58
N LEU A 67 19.26 -2.54 -6.35
CA LEU A 67 20.10 -2.54 -5.16
C LEU A 67 20.84 -3.87 -4.95
N HIS A 68 20.19 -4.99 -5.25
CA HIS A 68 20.83 -6.31 -5.12
C HIS A 68 21.93 -6.59 -6.16
N GLN A 69 22.13 -5.71 -7.15
CA GLN A 69 23.30 -5.80 -8.03
C GLN A 69 24.60 -5.44 -7.30
N THR A 70 24.52 -4.62 -6.26
CA THR A 70 25.68 -4.10 -5.52
C THR A 70 25.62 -4.36 -4.01
N HIS A 71 24.44 -4.65 -3.47
CA HIS A 71 24.22 -4.88 -2.04
C HIS A 71 23.63 -6.27 -1.79
N PRO A 72 24.37 -7.19 -1.15
CA PRO A 72 23.87 -8.53 -0.82
C PRO A 72 22.73 -8.49 0.22
N THR A 73 22.67 -7.42 1.00
CA THR A 73 21.64 -7.18 2.02
C THR A 73 21.03 -5.81 1.82
N VAL A 74 19.71 -5.72 1.88
CA VAL A 74 18.96 -4.45 1.89
C VAL A 74 18.06 -4.44 3.12
N VAL A 75 18.10 -3.35 3.90
CA VAL A 75 17.28 -3.20 5.10
C VAL A 75 16.01 -2.46 4.74
N MET A 76 14.85 -3.06 5.03
CA MET A 76 13.55 -2.39 4.99
C MET A 76 13.03 -2.20 6.41
N THR A 77 12.56 -1.00 6.75
CA THR A 77 12.06 -0.67 8.10
C THR A 77 10.87 0.27 8.02
N GLY A 78 9.92 0.11 8.95
CA GLY A 78 8.74 0.97 9.06
C GLY A 78 7.59 0.28 9.78
N GLY A 79 6.48 0.99 9.94
CA GLY A 79 5.30 0.54 10.68
C GLY A 79 4.07 0.24 9.82
N SER A 80 4.12 0.43 8.51
CA SER A 80 2.97 0.20 7.63
C SER A 80 2.89 -1.26 7.21
N MET A 81 2.15 -2.08 7.97
CA MET A 81 2.05 -3.53 7.76
C MET A 81 1.63 -3.90 6.33
N MET A 82 0.67 -3.15 5.73
CA MET A 82 0.28 -3.39 4.33
C MET A 82 1.44 -3.23 3.36
N TYR A 83 2.35 -2.28 3.59
CA TYR A 83 3.54 -2.08 2.75
C TYR A 83 4.56 -3.20 2.95
N ILE A 84 4.76 -3.62 4.21
CA ILE A 84 5.62 -4.75 4.53
C ILE A 84 5.09 -6.03 3.89
N ASP A 85 3.80 -6.30 4.02
CA ASP A 85 3.16 -7.47 3.43
C ASP A 85 3.19 -7.42 1.88
N ALA A 86 2.97 -6.26 1.28
CA ALA A 86 3.07 -6.07 -0.16
C ALA A 86 4.43 -6.50 -0.71
N VAL A 87 5.52 -6.10 -0.06
CA VAL A 87 6.88 -6.46 -0.49
C VAL A 87 7.24 -7.90 -0.13
N THR A 88 6.83 -8.39 1.05
CA THR A 88 7.26 -9.71 1.55
C THR A 88 6.41 -10.87 1.04
N LYS A 89 5.11 -10.66 0.90
CA LYS A 89 4.14 -11.69 0.50
C LYS A 89 3.56 -11.44 -0.89
N GLY A 90 3.56 -10.18 -1.32
CA GLY A 90 2.77 -9.71 -2.44
C GLY A 90 1.36 -9.33 -1.98
N ILE A 91 0.70 -8.52 -2.78
CA ILE A 91 -0.72 -8.24 -2.64
C ILE A 91 -1.45 -8.64 -3.90
N ASP A 92 -2.75 -8.81 -3.77
CA ASP A 92 -3.62 -9.13 -4.90
C ASP A 92 -3.58 -8.01 -5.95
N ASP A 93 -3.62 -8.37 -7.21
CA ASP A 93 -3.61 -7.43 -8.34
C ASP A 93 -5.01 -6.82 -8.51
N ILE A 94 -5.37 -5.93 -7.58
CA ILE A 94 -6.63 -5.19 -7.61
C ILE A 94 -6.44 -3.96 -8.52
N PRO A 95 -7.28 -3.78 -9.55
CA PRO A 95 -7.16 -2.65 -10.45
C PRO A 95 -7.27 -1.30 -9.74
N THR A 96 -6.47 -0.32 -10.15
CA THR A 96 -6.54 1.04 -9.62
C THR A 96 -7.83 1.73 -10.09
N VAL A 97 -8.60 2.24 -9.13
CA VAL A 97 -9.85 2.94 -9.39
C VAL A 97 -9.61 4.27 -10.09
N THR A 98 -10.35 4.53 -11.17
CA THR A 98 -10.25 5.80 -11.89
C THR A 98 -10.85 6.95 -11.07
N PRO A 99 -10.33 8.20 -11.24
CA PRO A 99 -10.85 9.36 -10.52
C PRO A 99 -12.36 9.61 -10.75
N GLU A 100 -12.84 9.31 -11.95
CA GLU A 100 -14.25 9.53 -12.35
C GLU A 100 -15.18 8.63 -11.52
N ILE A 101 -14.87 7.33 -11.44
CA ILE A 101 -15.66 6.37 -10.66
C ILE A 101 -15.62 6.74 -9.18
N ARG A 102 -14.45 7.09 -8.68
CA ARG A 102 -14.29 7.51 -7.29
C ARG A 102 -15.13 8.73 -6.97
N THR A 103 -15.05 9.76 -7.80
CA THR A 103 -15.84 11.00 -7.62
C THR A 103 -17.34 10.71 -7.65
N ALA A 104 -17.79 9.88 -8.58
CA ALA A 104 -19.21 9.54 -8.72
C ALA A 104 -19.76 8.81 -7.48
N ILE A 105 -19.03 7.83 -6.94
CA ILE A 105 -19.51 7.07 -5.79
C ILE A 105 -19.45 7.88 -4.48
N TYR A 106 -18.43 8.73 -4.31
CA TYR A 106 -18.36 9.61 -3.15
C TYR A 106 -19.47 10.67 -3.18
N LYS A 107 -19.81 11.22 -4.36
CA LYS A 107 -20.95 12.10 -4.53
C LYS A 107 -22.26 11.39 -4.14
N GLN A 108 -22.48 10.18 -4.63
CA GLN A 108 -23.64 9.38 -4.23
C GLN A 108 -23.67 9.11 -2.72
N PHE A 109 -22.52 8.81 -2.11
CA PHE A 109 -22.42 8.60 -0.67
C PHE A 109 -22.80 9.86 0.13
N GLU A 110 -22.40 11.05 -0.34
CA GLU A 110 -22.74 12.33 0.29
C GLU A 110 -24.23 12.67 0.16
N GLU A 111 -24.84 12.35 -0.98
CA GLU A 111 -26.26 12.66 -1.27
C GLU A 111 -27.24 11.65 -0.67
N GLU A 112 -26.93 10.36 -0.71
CA GLU A 112 -27.86 9.26 -0.40
C GLU A 112 -27.45 8.42 0.82
N GLY A 113 -26.22 8.62 1.31
CA GLY A 113 -25.63 7.82 2.40
C GLY A 113 -25.13 6.46 1.95
N LEU A 114 -24.83 5.60 2.94
CA LEU A 114 -24.19 4.30 2.69
C LEU A 114 -25.17 3.21 2.24
N SER A 115 -26.46 3.33 2.55
CA SER A 115 -27.44 2.25 2.34
C SER A 115 -27.60 1.80 0.89
N PRO A 116 -27.70 2.70 -0.12
CA PRO A 116 -27.76 2.29 -1.52
C PRO A 116 -26.50 1.58 -1.98
N ILE A 117 -25.33 2.02 -1.52
CA ILE A 117 -24.03 1.44 -1.87
C ILE A 117 -23.90 0.03 -1.29
N LEU A 118 -24.39 -0.18 -0.07
CA LEU A 118 -24.46 -1.52 0.55
C LEU A 118 -25.43 -2.45 -0.20
N ALA A 119 -26.57 -1.94 -0.68
CA ALA A 119 -27.49 -2.72 -1.49
C ALA A 119 -26.84 -3.15 -2.81
N GLU A 120 -26.16 -2.25 -3.47
CA GLU A 120 -25.40 -2.55 -4.69
C GLU A 120 -24.28 -3.58 -4.46
N LEU A 121 -23.52 -3.43 -3.35
CA LEU A 121 -22.49 -4.42 -3.00
C LEU A 121 -23.09 -5.81 -2.77
N LYS A 122 -24.27 -5.88 -2.13
CA LYS A 122 -24.97 -7.14 -1.90
C LYS A 122 -25.36 -7.84 -3.20
N GLU A 123 -25.70 -7.09 -4.23
CA GLU A 123 -26.07 -7.62 -5.55
C GLU A 123 -24.84 -7.99 -6.38
N THR A 124 -23.83 -7.14 -6.39
CA THR A 124 -22.63 -7.29 -7.25
C THR A 124 -21.58 -8.21 -6.66
N ASP A 125 -21.46 -8.26 -5.32
CA ASP A 125 -20.52 -9.13 -4.61
C ASP A 125 -21.08 -9.59 -3.26
N PRO A 126 -22.00 -10.55 -3.24
CA PRO A 126 -22.58 -11.08 -2.00
C PRO A 126 -21.55 -11.76 -1.09
N ILE A 127 -20.43 -12.26 -1.63
CA ILE A 127 -19.37 -12.87 -0.83
C ILE A 127 -18.71 -11.79 0.02
N HIS A 128 -18.23 -10.72 -0.61
CA HIS A 128 -17.58 -9.63 0.12
C HIS A 128 -18.55 -8.88 1.04
N TYR A 129 -19.82 -8.73 0.64
CA TYR A 129 -20.86 -8.12 1.49
C TYR A 129 -21.03 -8.83 2.83
N ASN A 130 -20.91 -10.16 2.85
CA ASN A 130 -21.02 -10.96 4.07
C ASN A 130 -19.76 -10.92 4.95
N GLU A 131 -18.60 -10.62 4.37
CA GLU A 131 -17.32 -10.58 5.08
C GLU A 131 -16.94 -9.18 5.58
N VAL A 132 -17.32 -8.13 4.85
CA VAL A 132 -16.90 -6.76 5.14
C VAL A 132 -17.57 -6.20 6.39
N ASP A 133 -16.82 -5.45 7.18
CA ASP A 133 -17.43 -4.58 8.19
C ASP A 133 -18.24 -3.48 7.48
N ARG A 134 -19.56 -3.65 7.51
CA ARG A 134 -20.52 -2.76 6.86
C ARG A 134 -20.58 -1.35 7.44
N ASN A 135 -20.01 -1.12 8.64
CA ASN A 135 -19.86 0.21 9.21
C ASN A 135 -18.60 0.93 8.65
N ASN A 136 -17.67 0.19 8.06
CA ASN A 136 -16.50 0.76 7.42
C ASN A 136 -16.82 1.19 5.98
N TYR A 137 -17.40 2.39 5.85
CA TYR A 137 -17.82 2.93 4.55
C TYR A 137 -16.69 2.95 3.51
N LYS A 138 -15.44 3.16 3.92
CA LYS A 138 -14.30 3.19 2.99
C LYS A 138 -14.06 1.84 2.33
N ARG A 139 -14.20 0.75 3.08
CA ARG A 139 -14.07 -0.61 2.54
C ARG A 139 -15.24 -0.98 1.65
N VAL A 140 -16.44 -0.59 2.04
CA VAL A 140 -17.66 -0.81 1.25
C VAL A 140 -17.57 -0.05 -0.07
N ILE A 141 -17.27 1.24 -0.03
CA ILE A 141 -17.11 2.08 -1.22
C ILE A 141 -16.05 1.52 -2.14
N HIS A 142 -14.86 1.18 -1.62
CA HIS A 142 -13.79 0.64 -2.45
C HIS A 142 -14.18 -0.65 -3.18
N ALA A 143 -14.91 -1.55 -2.53
CA ALA A 143 -15.38 -2.76 -3.19
C ALA A 143 -16.35 -2.45 -4.34
N VAL A 144 -17.29 -1.53 -4.13
CA VAL A 144 -18.24 -1.11 -5.18
C VAL A 144 -17.54 -0.36 -6.30
N GLU A 145 -16.53 0.49 -6.00
CA GLU A 145 -15.69 1.12 -7.02
C GLU A 145 -15.11 0.09 -7.99
N ILE A 146 -14.52 -0.99 -7.46
CA ILE A 146 -13.94 -2.06 -8.27
C ILE A 146 -15.01 -2.81 -9.05
N CYS A 147 -16.15 -3.14 -8.43
CA CYS A 147 -17.26 -3.80 -9.12
C CYS A 147 -17.77 -2.96 -10.31
N ARG A 148 -18.00 -1.66 -10.10
CA ARG A 148 -18.45 -0.73 -11.17
C ARG A 148 -17.43 -0.61 -12.30
N MET A 149 -16.15 -0.50 -11.95
CA MET A 149 -15.08 -0.32 -12.93
C MET A 149 -14.85 -1.56 -13.79
N THR A 150 -14.92 -2.75 -13.18
CA THR A 150 -14.50 -4.00 -13.83
C THR A 150 -15.65 -4.85 -14.32
N GLY A 151 -16.87 -4.62 -13.83
CA GLY A 151 -18.01 -5.51 -14.03
C GLY A 151 -17.86 -6.87 -13.33
N LYS A 152 -16.89 -7.02 -12.43
CA LYS A 152 -16.60 -8.26 -11.70
C LYS A 152 -16.71 -8.05 -10.20
N PRO A 153 -17.07 -9.08 -9.41
CA PRO A 153 -17.05 -9.02 -7.96
C PRO A 153 -15.66 -8.66 -7.44
N TYR A 154 -15.56 -7.76 -6.45
CA TYR A 154 -14.31 -7.41 -5.79
C TYR A 154 -13.64 -8.64 -5.14
N SER A 155 -14.44 -9.56 -4.58
CA SER A 155 -13.95 -10.82 -4.01
C SER A 155 -13.18 -11.68 -5.01
N SER A 156 -13.47 -11.57 -6.32
CA SER A 156 -12.75 -12.30 -7.35
C SER A 156 -11.29 -11.88 -7.53
N PHE A 157 -10.95 -10.67 -7.10
CA PHE A 157 -9.58 -10.16 -7.11
C PHE A 157 -8.81 -10.48 -5.82
N ARG A 158 -9.52 -10.87 -4.75
CA ARG A 158 -8.93 -11.23 -3.45
C ARG A 158 -8.53 -12.69 -3.42
N THR A 159 -7.48 -13.01 -4.15
CA THR A 159 -6.98 -14.39 -4.26
C THR A 159 -6.14 -14.84 -3.08
N ASN A 160 -5.63 -13.88 -2.28
CA ASN A 160 -4.65 -14.12 -1.20
C ASN A 160 -3.42 -14.91 -1.67
N THR A 161 -3.07 -14.78 -2.95
CA THR A 161 -1.96 -15.50 -3.56
C THR A 161 -0.64 -14.92 -3.07
N ARG A 162 0.19 -15.75 -2.48
CA ARG A 162 1.53 -15.35 -2.08
C ARG A 162 2.45 -15.36 -3.30
N LYS A 163 3.00 -14.18 -3.62
CA LYS A 163 3.96 -14.03 -4.71
C LYS A 163 5.35 -14.51 -4.25
N GLU A 164 6.02 -15.32 -5.07
CA GLU A 164 7.40 -15.68 -4.81
C GLU A 164 8.34 -14.47 -4.96
N ARG A 165 9.38 -14.42 -4.12
CA ARG A 165 10.38 -13.36 -4.14
C ARG A 165 11.75 -13.93 -4.52
N PRO A 166 12.51 -13.24 -5.38
CA PRO A 166 13.82 -13.73 -5.82
C PRO A 166 14.94 -13.50 -4.78
N PHE A 167 14.58 -13.27 -3.51
CA PHE A 167 15.50 -13.03 -2.41
C PHE A 167 14.98 -13.64 -1.11
N ARG A 168 15.88 -13.89 -0.16
CA ARG A 168 15.53 -14.36 1.17
C ARG A 168 15.05 -13.20 2.04
N ILE A 169 13.98 -13.41 2.79
CA ILE A 169 13.42 -12.42 3.72
C ILE A 169 13.68 -12.87 5.15
N ILE A 170 14.23 -11.96 5.96
CA ILE A 170 14.38 -12.12 7.41
C ILE A 170 13.54 -11.03 8.06
N GLN A 171 12.50 -11.41 8.80
CA GLN A 171 11.64 -10.47 9.51
C GLN A 171 12.02 -10.40 10.98
N ILE A 172 12.16 -9.18 11.50
CA ILE A 172 12.47 -8.90 12.90
C ILE A 172 11.40 -7.96 13.43
N GLY A 173 10.64 -8.41 14.44
CA GLY A 173 9.69 -7.57 15.16
C GLY A 173 10.37 -6.95 16.38
N LEU A 174 10.03 -5.68 16.66
CA LEU A 174 10.41 -4.98 17.88
C LEU A 174 9.23 -5.03 18.84
N THR A 175 9.48 -5.40 20.09
CA THR A 175 8.49 -5.44 21.20
C THR A 175 8.82 -4.36 22.20
#